data_6ff715ca066a0c0b4eb786d155a4ebdc
#
_entry.id   6ff715ca066a0c0b4eb786d155a4ebdc
#
_cell.length_a   1.000
_cell.length_b   1.000
_cell.length_c   1.000
_cell.angle_alpha   90.00
_cell.angle_beta   90.00
_cell.angle_gamma   90.00
#
_symmetry.space_group_name_H-M   'P 1'
#
loop_
_entity.id
_entity.type
_entity.pdbx_description
1 polymer ?
#
loop_
_entity_poly.entity_id
_entity_poly.type
_entity_poly.pdbx_seq_one_letter_code
_entity_poly.pdbx_strand_id
1 'polypeptide(L)'
;MIQLQKTTTAPASLATKNKYDGEDVKALLAKDHYDKCYICERQLTTDFQVEHLHSQEHYPDEKYNWENLFFACSYCNGRKSANFDGIVNPTKEAIEEKIVQTLNYDKADFATDDTSEAIQQTIVLLNRIFNGKNAIRKVKEERFFEEFLSKMNNFEKAVNDYLSAPTPETKEVIRELLSIEQEFLGFKYWIIKNNPTLFREFSNNIIWNKRNIQHI
;
A
#
# COMPACT_ATOMS: atom_id res chain seq x y z
N MET A 1 1.90 -1.32 -3.03
CA MET A 1 0.53 -0.75 -3.05
C MET A 1 -0.45 -1.85 -3.44
N ILE A 2 -1.54 -2.01 -2.70
CA ILE A 2 -2.57 -3.04 -2.93
C ILE A 2 -3.94 -2.39 -2.98
N GLN A 3 -4.95 -3.16 -3.43
CA GLN A 3 -6.34 -2.73 -3.36
C GLN A 3 -6.78 -2.56 -1.90
N LEU A 4 -7.53 -1.49 -1.65
CA LEU A 4 -8.10 -1.16 -0.35
C LEU A 4 -9.64 -1.20 -0.39
N GLN A 5 -10.24 -1.50 0.74
CA GLN A 5 -11.67 -1.32 0.94
C GLN A 5 -11.89 -0.21 1.95
N LYS A 6 -12.81 0.68 1.64
CA LYS A 6 -13.22 1.76 2.55
C LYS A 6 -14.66 1.56 2.96
N THR A 7 -14.95 1.92 4.20
CA THR A 7 -16.33 2.05 4.69
C THR A 7 -17.12 3.00 3.79
N THR A 8 -18.29 2.60 3.37
CA THR A 8 -19.13 3.38 2.43
C THR A 8 -19.78 4.60 3.08
N THR A 9 -20.01 4.55 4.39
CA THR A 9 -20.60 5.68 5.14
C THR A 9 -19.51 6.66 5.52
N ALA A 10 -19.61 7.89 5.01
CA ALA A 10 -18.67 8.96 5.35
C ALA A 10 -18.79 9.37 6.83
N PRO A 11 -17.67 9.73 7.50
CA PRO A 11 -17.69 10.30 8.85
C PRO A 11 -18.55 11.55 8.96
N ALA A 12 -19.28 11.68 10.08
CA ALA A 12 -20.26 12.75 10.27
C ALA A 12 -19.64 14.17 10.24
N SER A 13 -18.40 14.31 10.69
CA SER A 13 -17.70 15.60 10.71
C SER A 13 -17.51 16.20 9.31
N LEU A 14 -17.39 15.37 8.25
CA LEU A 14 -17.24 15.84 6.87
C LEU A 14 -18.47 16.62 6.38
N ALA A 15 -19.66 16.32 6.88
CA ALA A 15 -20.89 17.02 6.51
C ALA A 15 -20.86 18.51 6.92
N THR A 16 -20.09 18.86 7.95
CA THR A 16 -19.98 20.26 8.42
C THR A 16 -19.05 21.09 7.54
N LYS A 17 -18.23 20.47 6.71
CA LYS A 17 -17.20 21.10 5.85
C LYS A 17 -16.23 22.03 6.59
N ASN A 18 -16.05 21.84 7.90
CA ASN A 18 -15.11 22.63 8.70
C ASN A 18 -13.70 22.04 8.68
N LYS A 19 -13.61 20.72 8.85
CA LYS A 19 -12.33 19.98 8.84
C LYS A 19 -12.49 18.69 8.05
N TYR A 20 -11.53 18.40 7.17
CA TYR A 20 -11.45 17.12 6.46
C TYR A 20 -10.66 16.05 7.24
N ASP A 21 -9.93 16.48 8.27
CA ASP A 21 -9.05 15.68 9.12
C ASP A 21 -9.56 15.58 10.57
N GLY A 22 -10.89 15.51 10.77
CA GLY A 22 -11.51 15.28 12.07
C GLY A 22 -11.05 13.95 12.69
N GLU A 23 -11.17 13.81 14.00
CA GLU A 23 -10.75 12.58 14.71
C GLU A 23 -11.56 11.35 14.26
N ASP A 24 -12.84 11.51 13.93
CA ASP A 24 -13.67 10.45 13.36
C ASP A 24 -13.19 10.04 11.94
N VAL A 25 -12.73 10.99 11.14
CA VAL A 25 -12.13 10.72 9.82
C VAL A 25 -10.82 9.94 9.96
N LYS A 26 -9.93 10.39 10.84
CA LYS A 26 -8.65 9.73 11.09
C LYS A 26 -8.85 8.31 11.62
N ALA A 27 -9.73 8.13 12.60
CA ALA A 27 -10.01 6.83 13.20
C ALA A 27 -10.59 5.85 12.17
N LEU A 28 -11.51 6.30 11.30
CA LEU A 28 -12.09 5.44 10.28
C LEU A 28 -11.10 5.10 9.17
N LEU A 29 -10.28 6.08 8.72
CA LEU A 29 -9.21 5.81 7.75
C LEU A 29 -8.17 4.85 8.32
N ALA A 30 -7.73 5.03 9.57
CA ALA A 30 -6.80 4.12 10.23
C ALA A 30 -7.33 2.69 10.24
N LYS A 31 -8.61 2.51 10.64
CA LYS A 31 -9.28 1.21 10.61
C LYS A 31 -9.36 0.62 9.21
N ASP A 32 -9.85 1.36 8.23
CA ASP A 32 -10.04 0.90 6.85
C ASP A 32 -8.71 0.55 6.16
N HIS A 33 -7.62 1.21 6.57
CA HIS A 33 -6.27 1.00 6.01
C HIS A 33 -5.39 0.10 6.90
N TYR A 34 -5.92 -0.45 8.01
CA TYR A 34 -5.14 -1.27 8.95
C TYR A 34 -3.89 -0.55 9.47
N ASP A 35 -4.02 0.73 9.81
CA ASP A 35 -2.94 1.63 10.22
C ASP A 35 -1.78 1.72 9.21
N LYS A 36 -2.02 1.46 7.93
CA LYS A 36 -0.98 1.51 6.87
C LYS A 36 -1.16 2.70 5.93
N CYS A 37 -0.05 3.25 5.49
CA CYS A 37 -0.03 4.21 4.39
C CYS A 37 -0.56 3.58 3.10
N TYR A 38 -1.55 4.20 2.46
CA TYR A 38 -2.17 3.65 1.25
C TYR A 38 -1.22 3.54 0.05
N ILE A 39 -0.11 4.30 0.05
CA ILE A 39 0.85 4.29 -1.06
C ILE A 39 1.97 3.28 -0.80
N CYS A 40 2.71 3.41 0.32
CA CYS A 40 3.87 2.56 0.55
C CYS A 40 3.58 1.32 1.39
N GLU A 41 2.39 1.19 1.97
CA GLU A 41 1.96 0.09 2.85
C GLU A 41 2.74 -0.02 4.17
N ARG A 42 3.58 0.95 4.52
CA ARG A 42 4.26 1.00 5.82
C ARG A 42 3.24 1.25 6.93
N GLN A 43 3.37 0.54 8.04
CA GLN A 43 2.54 0.73 9.22
C GLN A 43 2.87 2.06 9.91
N LEU A 44 1.85 2.77 10.37
CA LEU A 44 1.95 4.09 10.95
C LEU A 44 1.43 4.08 12.38
N THR A 45 2.24 4.50 13.34
CA THR A 45 1.82 4.63 14.73
C THR A 45 1.45 6.07 15.09
N THR A 46 2.24 7.04 14.68
CA THR A 46 2.07 8.46 15.02
C THR A 46 2.26 9.40 13.84
N ASP A 47 3.03 9.02 12.83
CA ASP A 47 3.32 9.84 11.64
C ASP A 47 2.31 9.55 10.52
N PHE A 48 1.06 9.97 10.70
CA PHE A 48 0.03 9.83 9.68
C PHE A 48 -0.67 11.17 9.41
N GLN A 49 -1.22 11.26 8.20
CA GLN A 49 -1.97 12.42 7.72
C GLN A 49 -3.18 11.95 6.93
N VAL A 50 -4.24 12.74 6.93
CA VAL A 50 -5.34 12.61 5.95
C VAL A 50 -4.87 13.25 4.67
N GLU A 51 -4.73 12.44 3.63
CA GLU A 51 -4.22 12.83 2.32
C GLU A 51 -5.36 12.80 1.30
N HIS A 52 -5.30 13.70 0.31
CA HIS A 52 -6.25 13.78 -0.79
C HIS A 52 -5.69 13.09 -2.03
N LEU A 53 -6.39 12.09 -2.57
CA LEU A 53 -6.01 11.43 -3.81
C LEU A 53 -5.90 12.46 -4.95
N HIS A 54 -6.94 13.27 -5.13
CA HIS A 54 -6.94 14.48 -5.96
C HIS A 54 -6.68 15.68 -5.05
N SER A 55 -5.62 16.42 -5.29
CA SER A 55 -5.16 17.51 -4.41
C SER A 55 -6.22 18.62 -4.24
N GLN A 56 -6.20 19.26 -3.06
CA GLN A 56 -7.05 20.43 -2.82
C GLN A 56 -6.72 21.59 -3.73
N GLU A 57 -5.50 21.64 -4.29
CA GLU A 57 -5.04 22.69 -5.21
C GLU A 57 -5.80 22.63 -6.53
N HIS A 58 -5.93 21.43 -7.11
CA HIS A 58 -6.58 21.26 -8.40
C HIS A 58 -8.05 20.86 -8.29
N TYR A 59 -8.46 20.28 -7.17
CA TYR A 59 -9.82 19.75 -6.93
C TYR A 59 -10.42 20.27 -5.61
N PRO A 60 -10.59 21.60 -5.46
CA PRO A 60 -11.07 22.19 -4.19
C PRO A 60 -12.46 21.70 -3.77
N ASP A 61 -13.31 21.33 -4.73
CA ASP A 61 -14.65 20.81 -4.47
C ASP A 61 -14.63 19.40 -3.87
N GLU A 62 -13.55 18.65 -4.02
CA GLU A 62 -13.35 17.30 -3.45
C GLU A 62 -12.70 17.32 -2.06
N LYS A 63 -12.45 18.48 -1.49
CA LYS A 63 -11.79 18.65 -0.20
C LYS A 63 -12.43 17.84 0.93
N TYR A 64 -13.76 17.73 0.94
CA TYR A 64 -14.53 17.03 1.96
C TYR A 64 -15.17 15.75 1.43
N ASN A 65 -14.79 15.31 0.24
CA ASN A 65 -15.28 14.09 -0.36
C ASN A 65 -14.59 12.88 0.29
N TRP A 66 -15.36 12.04 1.00
CA TRP A 66 -14.84 10.84 1.66
C TRP A 66 -14.06 9.92 0.70
N GLU A 67 -14.54 9.75 -0.53
CA GLU A 67 -13.88 8.91 -1.53
C GLU A 67 -12.50 9.44 -1.95
N ASN A 68 -12.22 10.71 -1.70
CA ASN A 68 -10.96 11.38 -2.00
C ASN A 68 -9.96 11.38 -0.83
N LEU A 69 -10.35 10.91 0.37
CA LEU A 69 -9.51 10.95 1.58
C LEU A 69 -8.87 9.60 1.87
N PHE A 70 -7.58 9.60 2.18
CA PHE A 70 -6.78 8.40 2.42
C PHE A 70 -5.85 8.57 3.62
N PHE A 71 -5.46 7.44 4.24
CA PHE A 71 -4.48 7.40 5.32
C PHE A 71 -3.07 7.29 4.75
N ALA A 72 -2.25 8.30 4.97
CA ALA A 72 -0.89 8.36 4.41
C ALA A 72 0.15 8.77 5.44
N CYS A 73 1.40 8.32 5.27
CA CYS A 73 2.52 8.87 6.02
C CYS A 73 2.96 10.23 5.45
N SER A 74 3.55 11.08 6.30
CA SER A 74 4.09 12.37 5.90
C SER A 74 5.12 12.26 4.77
N TYR A 75 5.89 11.16 4.77
CA TYR A 75 6.89 10.86 3.76
C TYR A 75 6.27 10.70 2.36
N CYS A 76 5.20 9.88 2.22
CA CYS A 76 4.53 9.66 0.94
C CYS A 76 3.70 10.87 0.52
N ASN A 77 2.97 11.49 1.45
CA ASN A 77 2.18 12.68 1.19
C ASN A 77 3.03 13.82 0.61
N GLY A 78 4.18 14.11 1.23
CA GLY A 78 5.10 15.13 0.73
C GLY A 78 5.74 14.81 -0.65
N ARG A 79 5.77 13.52 -1.06
CA ARG A 79 6.29 13.12 -2.38
C ARG A 79 5.22 13.08 -3.46
N LYS A 80 4.00 12.76 -3.08
CA LYS A 80 2.87 12.79 -4.00
C LYS A 80 2.57 14.23 -4.40
N SER A 81 2.35 15.13 -3.43
CA SER A 81 1.97 16.53 -3.69
C SER A 81 0.87 16.62 -4.77
N ALA A 82 0.56 17.82 -5.26
CA ALA A 82 -0.38 18.01 -6.37
C ALA A 82 0.13 17.51 -7.75
N ASN A 83 1.39 17.07 -7.83
CA ASN A 83 1.95 16.57 -9.09
C ASN A 83 1.48 15.17 -9.48
N PHE A 84 0.80 14.44 -8.59
CA PHE A 84 0.37 13.06 -8.79
C PHE A 84 -1.13 12.89 -8.52
N ASP A 85 -1.95 13.80 -9.01
CA ASP A 85 -3.41 13.74 -8.88
C ASP A 85 -4.06 12.66 -9.77
N GLY A 86 -3.33 12.17 -10.78
CA GLY A 86 -3.81 11.15 -11.72
C GLY A 86 -3.44 9.71 -11.34
N ILE A 87 -2.95 9.44 -10.13
CA ILE A 87 -2.61 8.06 -9.73
C ILE A 87 -3.88 7.21 -9.55
N VAL A 88 -3.70 5.89 -9.64
CA VAL A 88 -4.80 4.94 -9.48
C VAL A 88 -5.46 5.07 -8.11
N ASN A 89 -6.78 5.07 -8.09
CA ASN A 89 -7.54 4.97 -6.85
C ASN A 89 -7.53 3.52 -6.34
N PRO A 90 -6.89 3.24 -5.21
CA PRO A 90 -6.73 1.87 -4.71
C PRO A 90 -8.04 1.23 -4.23
N THR A 91 -9.12 2.00 -4.09
CA THR A 91 -10.44 1.43 -3.75
C THR A 91 -11.21 0.91 -4.97
N LYS A 92 -10.76 1.24 -6.17
CA LYS A 92 -11.45 0.89 -7.42
C LYS A 92 -10.75 -0.23 -8.18
N GLU A 93 -9.46 -0.44 -7.96
CA GLU A 93 -8.65 -1.36 -8.75
C GLU A 93 -7.70 -2.20 -7.90
N ALA A 94 -7.49 -3.45 -8.30
CA ALA A 94 -6.49 -4.35 -7.71
C ALA A 94 -5.10 -3.99 -8.26
N ILE A 95 -4.45 -3.03 -7.62
CA ILE A 95 -3.15 -2.49 -8.07
C ILE A 95 -2.07 -3.55 -8.04
N GLU A 96 -2.09 -4.43 -7.05
CA GLU A 96 -1.18 -5.58 -6.94
C GLU A 96 -1.26 -6.53 -8.13
N GLU A 97 -2.38 -6.57 -8.85
CA GLU A 97 -2.52 -7.39 -10.05
C GLU A 97 -2.01 -6.68 -11.32
N LYS A 98 -2.00 -5.36 -11.31
CA LYS A 98 -1.66 -4.50 -12.46
C LYS A 98 -0.21 -4.04 -12.48
N ILE A 99 0.38 -3.84 -11.31
CA ILE A 99 1.77 -3.40 -11.17
C ILE A 99 2.59 -4.51 -10.53
N VAL A 100 3.51 -5.07 -11.30
CA VAL A 100 4.56 -5.96 -10.80
C VAL A 100 5.43 -5.18 -9.84
N GLN A 101 5.53 -5.63 -8.59
CA GLN A 101 6.30 -4.99 -7.53
C GLN A 101 7.34 -5.99 -7.03
N THR A 102 8.60 -5.77 -7.38
CA THR A 102 9.69 -6.68 -7.02
C THR A 102 10.86 -5.94 -6.38
N LEU A 103 11.60 -6.66 -5.56
CA LEU A 103 12.86 -6.19 -4.99
C LEU A 103 14.00 -6.87 -5.73
N ASN A 104 14.90 -6.08 -6.32
CA ASN A 104 16.06 -6.56 -7.04
C ASN A 104 17.32 -5.97 -6.40
N TYR A 105 17.99 -6.75 -5.55
CA TYR A 105 19.12 -6.33 -4.71
C TYR A 105 18.76 -5.12 -3.82
N ASP A 106 19.20 -3.94 -4.21
CA ASP A 106 19.03 -2.67 -3.48
C ASP A 106 18.04 -1.72 -4.16
N LYS A 107 17.19 -2.23 -5.07
CA LYS A 107 16.25 -1.44 -5.85
C LYS A 107 14.86 -2.08 -5.86
N ALA A 108 13.84 -1.28 -5.61
CA ALA A 108 12.46 -1.66 -5.87
C ALA A 108 12.13 -1.44 -7.35
N ASP A 109 11.67 -2.47 -8.03
CA ASP A 109 11.27 -2.40 -9.43
C ASP A 109 9.74 -2.49 -9.57
N PHE A 110 9.21 -1.64 -10.46
CA PHE A 110 7.78 -1.54 -10.75
C PHE A 110 7.59 -1.64 -12.26
N ALA A 111 6.84 -2.65 -12.71
CA ALA A 111 6.58 -2.90 -14.13
C ALA A 111 5.09 -3.19 -14.38
N THR A 112 4.64 -2.95 -15.60
CA THR A 112 3.25 -3.20 -16.01
C THR A 112 3.15 -3.27 -17.54
N ASP A 113 2.15 -4.00 -18.02
CA ASP A 113 1.71 -3.98 -19.43
C ASP A 113 0.53 -3.01 -19.64
N ASP A 114 -0.03 -2.41 -18.56
CA ASP A 114 -1.11 -1.44 -18.62
C ASP A 114 -0.55 -0.05 -19.02
N THR A 115 -1.01 0.47 -20.16
CA THR A 115 -0.56 1.76 -20.71
C THR A 115 -1.41 2.94 -20.24
N SER A 116 -2.38 2.74 -19.36
CA SER A 116 -3.22 3.82 -18.83
C SER A 116 -2.38 4.85 -18.08
N GLU A 117 -2.71 6.13 -18.26
CA GLU A 117 -1.99 7.24 -17.64
C GLU A 117 -1.94 7.10 -16.10
N ALA A 118 -3.03 6.65 -15.49
CA ALA A 118 -3.12 6.49 -14.04
C ALA A 118 -2.13 5.44 -13.50
N ILE A 119 -1.99 4.30 -14.18
CA ILE A 119 -1.02 3.27 -13.82
C ILE A 119 0.42 3.79 -14.01
N GLN A 120 0.69 4.47 -15.13
CA GLN A 120 2.02 5.02 -15.40
C GLN A 120 2.42 6.08 -14.36
N GLN A 121 1.51 6.98 -14.01
CA GLN A 121 1.75 7.97 -12.94
C GLN A 121 1.98 7.29 -11.59
N THR A 122 1.24 6.21 -11.29
CA THR A 122 1.43 5.44 -10.05
C THR A 122 2.83 4.84 -10.00
N ILE A 123 3.32 4.25 -11.09
CA ILE A 123 4.68 3.70 -11.17
C ILE A 123 5.74 4.80 -10.95
N VAL A 124 5.57 5.96 -11.55
CA VAL A 124 6.49 7.11 -11.35
C VAL A 124 6.53 7.51 -9.88
N LEU A 125 5.37 7.60 -9.22
CA LEU A 125 5.29 7.90 -7.79
C LEU A 125 5.95 6.83 -6.93
N LEU A 126 5.65 5.54 -7.16
CA LEU A 126 6.26 4.43 -6.42
C LEU A 126 7.79 4.42 -6.58
N ASN A 127 8.31 4.59 -7.79
CA ASN A 127 9.74 4.72 -8.01
C ASN A 127 10.33 5.90 -7.22
N ARG A 128 9.66 7.05 -7.19
CA ARG A 128 10.12 8.22 -6.42
C ARG A 128 10.14 7.95 -4.91
N ILE A 129 9.20 7.16 -4.41
CA ILE A 129 9.11 6.81 -2.98
C ILE A 129 10.18 5.81 -2.59
N PHE A 130 10.35 4.73 -3.33
CA PHE A 130 11.24 3.63 -2.97
C PHE A 130 12.70 3.85 -3.41
N ASN A 131 12.91 4.48 -4.56
CA ASN A 131 14.24 4.63 -5.15
C ASN A 131 14.77 6.08 -5.12
N GLY A 132 13.96 7.05 -4.65
CA GLY A 132 14.32 8.45 -4.66
C GLY A 132 14.15 9.14 -6.03
N LYS A 133 14.38 10.45 -6.06
CA LYS A 133 14.30 11.23 -7.30
C LYS A 133 15.48 10.88 -8.22
N ASN A 134 15.19 10.51 -9.46
CA ASN A 134 16.18 10.08 -10.45
C ASN A 134 16.98 8.83 -10.00
N ALA A 135 16.34 7.93 -9.27
CA ALA A 135 16.96 6.74 -8.68
C ALA A 135 18.15 7.05 -7.73
N ILE A 136 18.13 8.21 -7.10
CA ILE A 136 19.11 8.59 -6.08
C ILE A 136 18.37 8.80 -4.77
N ARG A 137 18.63 7.92 -3.80
CA ARG A 137 18.11 8.04 -2.45
C ARG A 137 18.98 9.02 -1.63
N LYS A 138 18.31 9.90 -0.90
CA LYS A 138 18.90 10.74 0.13
C LYS A 138 18.62 10.12 1.50
N VAL A 139 19.09 10.73 2.57
CA VAL A 139 19.02 10.20 3.94
C VAL A 139 17.61 9.67 4.33
N LYS A 140 16.54 10.41 4.00
CA LYS A 140 15.18 9.98 4.33
C LYS A 140 14.74 8.77 3.47
N GLU A 141 15.09 8.79 2.18
CA GLU A 141 14.81 7.69 1.27
C GLU A 141 15.62 6.45 1.65
N GLU A 142 16.89 6.59 2.04
CA GLU A 142 17.70 5.47 2.48
C GLU A 142 17.12 4.83 3.74
N ARG A 143 16.78 5.60 4.78
CA ARG A 143 16.17 5.06 6.00
C ARG A 143 14.84 4.35 5.73
N PHE A 144 14.00 4.91 4.86
CA PHE A 144 12.76 4.26 4.45
C PHE A 144 13.05 2.93 3.72
N PHE A 145 14.04 2.93 2.83
CA PHE A 145 14.41 1.74 2.07
C PHE A 145 15.05 0.65 2.95
N GLU A 146 15.86 1.02 3.93
CA GLU A 146 16.41 0.10 4.93
C GLU A 146 15.30 -0.59 5.74
N GLU A 147 14.28 0.15 6.16
CA GLU A 147 13.10 -0.40 6.84
C GLU A 147 12.35 -1.38 5.93
N PHE A 148 12.09 -0.98 4.68
CA PHE A 148 11.47 -1.83 3.65
C PHE A 148 12.29 -3.11 3.44
N LEU A 149 13.59 -3.00 3.25
CA LEU A 149 14.50 -4.12 3.03
C LEU A 149 14.46 -5.12 4.20
N SER A 150 14.49 -4.62 5.42
CA SER A 150 14.41 -5.44 6.63
C SER A 150 13.13 -6.28 6.66
N LYS A 151 11.98 -5.69 6.32
CA LYS A 151 10.68 -6.40 6.26
C LYS A 151 10.63 -7.42 5.13
N MET A 152 11.17 -7.09 3.96
CA MET A 152 11.23 -8.03 2.83
C MET A 152 12.17 -9.20 3.10
N ASN A 153 13.36 -8.96 3.66
CA ASN A 153 14.30 -10.01 4.05
C ASN A 153 13.67 -10.99 5.07
N ASN A 154 12.88 -10.48 6.02
CA ASN A 154 12.16 -11.35 6.95
C ASN A 154 11.15 -12.25 6.23
N PHE A 155 10.41 -11.71 5.27
CA PHE A 155 9.47 -12.50 4.47
C PHE A 155 10.18 -13.51 3.58
N GLU A 156 11.25 -13.12 2.89
CA GLU A 156 12.05 -14.01 2.05
C GLU A 156 12.69 -15.14 2.85
N LYS A 157 13.17 -14.84 4.07
CA LYS A 157 13.66 -15.88 4.98
C LYS A 157 12.56 -16.89 5.30
N ALA A 158 11.36 -16.47 5.67
CA ALA A 158 10.24 -17.37 5.95
C ALA A 158 9.87 -18.22 4.71
N VAL A 159 9.91 -17.63 3.52
CA VAL A 159 9.70 -18.36 2.26
C VAL A 159 10.77 -19.43 2.05
N ASN A 160 12.04 -19.10 2.26
CA ASN A 160 13.15 -20.04 2.10
C ASN A 160 13.09 -21.18 3.13
N ASP A 161 12.74 -20.85 4.39
CA ASP A 161 12.54 -21.85 5.45
C ASP A 161 11.42 -22.84 5.08
N TYR A 162 10.28 -22.33 4.56
CA TYR A 162 9.18 -23.15 4.07
C TYR A 162 9.56 -24.02 2.85
N LEU A 163 10.22 -23.45 1.87
CA LEU A 163 10.62 -24.20 0.66
C LEU A 163 11.65 -25.29 0.97
N SER A 164 12.50 -25.08 1.99
CA SER A 164 13.51 -26.04 2.44
C SER A 164 12.92 -27.16 3.31
N ALA A 165 11.94 -26.83 4.15
CA ALA A 165 11.28 -27.76 5.07
C ALA A 165 9.80 -27.37 5.25
N PRO A 166 8.90 -27.81 4.34
CA PRO A 166 7.48 -27.48 4.38
C PRO A 166 6.77 -28.21 5.54
N THR A 167 6.61 -27.53 6.66
CA THR A 167 5.86 -27.99 7.82
C THR A 167 4.63 -27.11 8.09
N PRO A 168 3.67 -27.56 8.93
CA PRO A 168 2.55 -26.70 9.35
C PRO A 168 3.02 -25.39 9.97
N GLU A 169 4.10 -25.40 10.74
CA GLU A 169 4.65 -24.24 11.44
C GLU A 169 5.24 -23.22 10.43
N THR A 170 6.10 -23.67 9.51
CA THR A 170 6.67 -22.79 8.48
C THR A 170 5.61 -22.24 7.54
N LYS A 171 4.55 -23.02 7.29
CA LYS A 171 3.38 -22.57 6.51
C LYS A 171 2.60 -21.47 7.24
N GLU A 172 2.39 -21.61 8.54
CA GLU A 172 1.65 -20.64 9.34
C GLU A 172 2.38 -19.30 9.42
N VAL A 173 3.71 -19.32 9.57
CA VAL A 173 4.54 -18.10 9.53
C VAL A 173 4.32 -17.30 8.23
N ILE A 174 4.26 -17.96 7.06
CA ILE A 174 3.96 -17.28 5.80
C ILE A 174 2.54 -16.71 5.80
N ARG A 175 1.54 -17.44 6.31
CA ARG A 175 0.16 -16.95 6.39
C ARG A 175 0.03 -15.70 7.26
N GLU A 176 0.69 -15.69 8.42
CA GLU A 176 0.75 -14.51 9.28
C GLU A 176 1.40 -13.32 8.57
N LEU A 177 2.51 -13.54 7.85
CA LEU A 177 3.20 -12.50 7.09
C LEU A 177 2.45 -12.02 5.84
N LEU A 178 1.41 -12.75 5.40
CA LEU A 178 0.49 -12.38 4.32
C LEU A 178 -0.85 -11.81 4.86
N SER A 179 -1.01 -11.67 6.18
CA SER A 179 -2.21 -11.03 6.75
C SER A 179 -2.36 -9.60 6.24
N ILE A 180 -3.61 -9.11 6.12
CA ILE A 180 -3.90 -7.77 5.59
C ILE A 180 -3.27 -6.64 6.43
N GLU A 181 -3.03 -6.87 7.71
CA GLU A 181 -2.38 -5.93 8.62
C GLU A 181 -0.87 -5.78 8.35
N GLN A 182 -0.28 -6.69 7.60
CA GLN A 182 1.16 -6.69 7.33
C GLN A 182 1.55 -5.67 6.27
N GLU A 183 2.81 -5.24 6.35
CA GLU A 183 3.41 -4.24 5.47
C GLU A 183 3.84 -4.84 4.12
N PHE A 184 3.94 -3.98 3.10
CA PHE A 184 4.52 -4.27 1.79
C PHE A 184 3.92 -5.49 1.07
N LEU A 185 2.61 -5.67 1.21
CA LEU A 185 1.87 -6.81 0.64
C LEU A 185 1.93 -6.86 -0.88
N GLY A 186 2.03 -5.71 -1.55
CA GLY A 186 2.18 -5.67 -3.00
C GLY A 186 3.44 -6.38 -3.49
N PHE A 187 4.55 -6.29 -2.77
CA PHE A 187 5.78 -7.04 -3.07
C PHE A 187 5.64 -8.52 -2.73
N LYS A 188 5.08 -8.84 -1.57
CA LYS A 188 4.84 -10.23 -1.14
C LYS A 188 3.90 -10.96 -2.09
N TYR A 189 2.90 -10.26 -2.66
CA TYR A 189 2.01 -10.78 -3.69
C TYR A 189 2.80 -11.37 -4.87
N TRP A 190 3.78 -10.62 -5.40
CA TRP A 190 4.54 -11.05 -6.55
C TRP A 190 5.57 -12.14 -6.22
N ILE A 191 6.11 -12.20 -5.00
CA ILE A 191 6.93 -13.35 -4.56
C ILE A 191 6.08 -14.63 -4.56
N ILE A 192 4.87 -14.58 -4.04
CA ILE A 192 3.96 -15.75 -4.05
C ILE A 192 3.53 -16.09 -5.48
N LYS A 193 3.12 -15.11 -6.27
CA LYS A 193 2.57 -15.31 -7.63
C LYS A 193 3.59 -15.89 -8.60
N ASN A 194 4.84 -15.46 -8.50
CA ASN A 194 5.91 -15.88 -9.41
C ASN A 194 6.52 -17.24 -9.08
N ASN A 195 6.19 -17.83 -7.93
CA ASN A 195 6.66 -19.16 -7.54
C ASN A 195 5.50 -20.17 -7.58
N PRO A 196 5.48 -21.15 -8.51
CA PRO A 196 4.37 -22.09 -8.66
C PRO A 196 4.06 -22.90 -7.40
N THR A 197 5.08 -23.26 -6.60
CA THR A 197 4.89 -23.99 -5.33
C THR A 197 4.20 -23.11 -4.30
N LEU A 198 4.66 -21.87 -4.14
CA LEU A 198 4.05 -20.91 -3.22
C LEU A 198 2.65 -20.52 -3.67
N PHE A 199 2.45 -20.27 -4.96
CA PHE A 199 1.15 -19.89 -5.50
C PHE A 199 0.10 -20.98 -5.28
N ARG A 200 0.44 -22.25 -5.54
CA ARG A 200 -0.46 -23.38 -5.27
C ARG A 200 -0.89 -23.44 -3.81
N GLU A 201 -0.01 -23.09 -2.88
CA GLU A 201 -0.24 -23.21 -1.45
C GLU A 201 -0.89 -21.96 -0.82
N PHE A 202 -0.51 -20.76 -1.31
CA PHE A 202 -0.87 -19.49 -0.66
C PHE A 202 -1.72 -18.56 -1.53
N SER A 203 -2.21 -18.98 -2.71
CA SER A 203 -3.01 -18.13 -3.59
C SER A 203 -4.24 -17.52 -2.90
N ASN A 204 -4.88 -18.25 -1.99
CA ASN A 204 -6.01 -17.73 -1.21
C ASN A 204 -5.58 -16.73 -0.12
N ASN A 205 -4.30 -16.69 0.25
CA ASN A 205 -3.78 -15.77 1.27
C ASN A 205 -3.39 -14.40 0.70
N ILE A 206 -3.34 -14.27 -0.63
CA ILE A 206 -3.04 -13.01 -1.33
C ILE A 206 -4.29 -12.38 -1.99
N ILE A 207 -5.49 -12.74 -1.52
CA ILE A 207 -6.77 -12.16 -1.96
C ILE A 207 -7.36 -11.39 -0.78
N TRP A 208 -6.91 -10.16 -0.58
CA TRP A 208 -7.29 -9.35 0.59
C TRP A 208 -8.66 -8.70 0.44
N ASN A 209 -9.07 -8.32 -0.75
CA ASN A 209 -10.34 -7.67 -1.04
C ASN A 209 -11.60 -8.51 -0.76
N LYS A 210 -11.48 -9.84 -0.63
CA LYS A 210 -12.62 -10.73 -0.35
C LYS A 210 -12.84 -11.01 1.14
N ARG A 211 -11.93 -10.60 2.02
CA ARG A 211 -11.97 -10.96 3.45
C ARG A 211 -12.84 -10.05 4.32
N ASN A 212 -13.18 -8.86 3.85
CA ASN A 212 -13.90 -7.87 4.65
C ASN A 212 -15.44 -8.01 4.64
N ILE A 213 -16.00 -9.06 4.01
CA ILE A 213 -17.46 -9.24 3.95
C ILE A 213 -18.03 -9.99 5.19
N GLN A 214 -17.18 -10.49 6.09
CA GLN A 214 -17.63 -11.37 7.19
C GLN A 214 -17.54 -10.77 8.61
N HIS A 215 -17.21 -9.50 8.78
CA HIS A 215 -17.17 -8.86 10.10
C HIS A 215 -17.93 -7.53 10.11
N ILE A 216 -19.25 -7.61 9.92
CA ILE A 216 -20.23 -6.59 10.37
C ILE A 216 -21.22 -7.27 11.28
#